data_a8ab93a7d59222cb349754f6e004ab7d
#
_entry.id   a8ab93a7d59222cb349754f6e004ab7d
#
_cell.length_a   1.000
_cell.length_b   1.000
_cell.length_c   1.000
_cell.angle_alpha   90.00
_cell.angle_beta   90.00
_cell.angle_gamma   90.00
#
_symmetry.space_group_name_H-M   'P 1'
#
loop_
_entity.id
_entity.type
_entity.pdbx_description
1 polymer ?
#
loop_
_entity_poly.entity_id
_entity_poly.type
_entity_poly.pdbx_seq_one_letter_code
_entity_poly.pdbx_strand_id
1 'polypeptide(L)'
;METEKRKEKKNKKKKSEKIEVSVKHKTLRIVCFVIVTVIAIVSFSIGISQWVKKEPGYYDIKASADDLVPGYANGITLTCYFDGKSDEIRVKNNNATTAYSNGLKWIYCMVDAETNYDGYNNIAMLNQHMGEDISVSSELFNILTDAYEFTCKGTGYNMFAGLLAQEWNSILYLDDPSEVDPLNDPYEAERLEKLAEATANLDNFSFEIVDEAKHTVCFNISQEYRQLIEDLELEGPVLDLNIMREAFILRYLTRTLNDAGVTTGFIATDSGLTCTLSESSEAAFLMYGRAEDGSVQYCAGIASQPGAALCQFTSYAIDSEAGGYYELETEGGTLLRHPHFNLLTAEMNEFLLNASTVSYSGDIVEACLRCIEMYSCKDAESLRQLIAAIPDGDTNSSYILAAAPYIVNTSHSRASMLSSAEDTEYVIEIVK
;
A
#
# COMPACT_ATOMS: atom_id res chain seq x y z
N MET A 1 -48.05 -1.70 69.24
CA MET A 1 -49.28 -0.99 68.90
C MET A 1 -49.17 -0.55 67.47
N GLU A 2 -50.09 -1.03 66.75
CA GLU A 2 -50.54 -0.78 65.36
C GLU A 2 -49.73 -1.48 64.28
N THR A 3 -50.15 -2.63 63.93
CA THR A 3 -51.19 -3.18 63.06
C THR A 3 -50.89 -3.00 61.55
N GLU A 4 -50.42 -4.14 61.05
CA GLU A 4 -50.32 -4.49 59.62
C GLU A 4 -51.63 -4.21 58.87
N LYS A 5 -51.54 -3.58 57.72
CA LYS A 5 -52.55 -3.68 56.66
C LYS A 5 -51.92 -4.33 55.42
N ARG A 6 -52.17 -5.65 55.33
CA ARG A 6 -52.00 -6.46 54.12
C ARG A 6 -52.90 -5.87 53.01
N LYS A 7 -52.26 -5.39 51.96
CA LYS A 7 -52.93 -5.14 50.68
C LYS A 7 -52.86 -6.39 49.82
N GLU A 8 -53.94 -7.08 49.75
CA GLU A 8 -54.20 -8.12 48.75
C GLU A 8 -54.15 -7.52 47.34
N LYS A 9 -53.13 -7.88 46.53
CA LYS A 9 -53.15 -7.67 45.11
C LYS A 9 -54.04 -8.69 44.45
N LYS A 10 -55.26 -8.29 44.05
CA LYS A 10 -56.10 -9.05 43.14
C LYS A 10 -55.41 -9.24 41.80
N ASN A 11 -54.96 -10.45 41.55
CA ASN A 11 -54.56 -10.92 40.21
C ASN A 11 -55.79 -10.91 39.29
N LYS A 12 -55.98 -9.83 38.53
CA LYS A 12 -56.90 -9.86 37.37
C LYS A 12 -56.21 -10.68 36.27
N LYS A 13 -56.51 -11.96 36.16
CA LYS A 13 -56.31 -12.75 34.95
C LYS A 13 -56.97 -12.02 33.80
N LYS A 14 -56.22 -11.40 32.90
CA LYS A 14 -56.74 -10.97 31.62
C LYS A 14 -57.22 -12.22 30.89
N LYS A 15 -58.52 -12.36 30.80
CA LYS A 15 -59.14 -13.30 29.86
C LYS A 15 -58.70 -12.88 28.45
N SER A 16 -57.97 -13.76 27.76
CA SER A 16 -57.75 -13.60 26.32
C SER A 16 -59.14 -13.66 25.66
N GLU A 17 -59.60 -12.56 25.11
CA GLU A 17 -60.73 -12.55 24.22
C GLU A 17 -60.43 -13.46 23.04
N LYS A 18 -61.08 -14.59 22.96
CA LYS A 18 -61.08 -15.39 21.74
C LYS A 18 -61.87 -14.60 20.70
N ILE A 19 -61.15 -14.05 19.74
CA ILE A 19 -61.74 -13.46 18.54
C ILE A 19 -62.40 -14.64 17.79
N GLU A 20 -63.72 -14.79 17.89
CA GLU A 20 -64.46 -15.71 17.06
C GLU A 20 -64.50 -15.17 15.64
N VAL A 21 -63.56 -15.62 14.81
CA VAL A 21 -63.55 -15.32 13.39
C VAL A 21 -64.72 -16.11 12.74
N SER A 22 -65.70 -15.38 12.24
CA SER A 22 -66.87 -15.96 11.53
C SER A 22 -66.39 -17.00 10.49
N VAL A 23 -66.89 -18.22 10.61
CA VAL A 23 -66.46 -19.40 9.83
C VAL A 23 -67.05 -19.40 8.40
N LYS A 24 -67.81 -18.37 7.98
CA LYS A 24 -68.22 -18.23 6.59
C LYS A 24 -67.03 -18.08 5.65
N HIS A 25 -66.94 -19.01 4.70
CA HIS A 25 -65.86 -19.09 3.68
C HIS A 25 -64.46 -19.56 4.21
N LYS A 26 -64.46 -20.43 5.23
CA LYS A 26 -63.18 -20.98 5.76
C LYS A 26 -62.27 -21.59 4.68
N THR A 27 -62.86 -22.35 3.77
CA THR A 27 -62.15 -22.98 2.65
C THR A 27 -61.56 -21.95 1.69
N LEU A 28 -62.33 -20.91 1.34
CA LEU A 28 -61.85 -19.83 0.47
C LEU A 28 -60.68 -19.07 1.11
N ARG A 29 -60.73 -18.80 2.40
CA ARG A 29 -59.64 -18.14 3.15
C ARG A 29 -58.36 -18.98 3.19
N ILE A 30 -58.52 -20.30 3.38
CA ILE A 30 -57.36 -21.22 3.34
C ILE A 30 -56.73 -21.24 1.94
N VAL A 31 -57.58 -21.32 0.88
CA VAL A 31 -57.10 -21.28 -0.50
C VAL A 31 -56.38 -19.95 -0.80
N CYS A 32 -56.97 -18.82 -0.43
CA CYS A 32 -56.32 -17.51 -0.60
C CYS A 32 -55.01 -17.43 0.18
N PHE A 33 -54.95 -17.92 1.43
CA PHE A 33 -53.75 -17.93 2.23
C PHE A 33 -52.63 -18.77 1.57
N VAL A 34 -52.97 -19.97 1.08
CA VAL A 34 -52.02 -20.84 0.37
C VAL A 34 -51.50 -20.16 -0.89
N ILE A 35 -52.39 -19.55 -1.70
CA ILE A 35 -52.00 -18.82 -2.91
C ILE A 35 -51.04 -17.66 -2.58
N VAL A 36 -51.35 -16.83 -1.57
CA VAL A 36 -50.53 -15.72 -1.14
C VAL A 36 -49.16 -16.21 -0.63
N THR A 37 -49.17 -17.30 0.14
CA THR A 37 -47.92 -17.92 0.64
C THR A 37 -47.02 -18.42 -0.52
N VAL A 38 -47.64 -19.11 -1.51
CA VAL A 38 -46.87 -19.57 -2.69
C VAL A 38 -46.30 -18.39 -3.49
N ILE A 39 -47.11 -17.34 -3.72
CA ILE A 39 -46.66 -16.12 -4.39
C ILE A 39 -45.52 -15.48 -3.59
N ALA A 40 -45.63 -15.37 -2.27
CA ALA A 40 -44.56 -14.82 -1.43
C ALA A 40 -43.28 -15.64 -1.52
N ILE A 41 -43.37 -16.97 -1.45
CA ILE A 41 -42.18 -17.87 -1.59
C ILE A 41 -41.52 -17.71 -2.97
N VAL A 42 -42.32 -17.69 -4.04
CA VAL A 42 -41.83 -17.53 -5.41
C VAL A 42 -41.19 -16.15 -5.59
N SER A 43 -41.84 -15.09 -5.14
CA SER A 43 -41.31 -13.72 -5.23
C SER A 43 -40.02 -13.56 -4.42
N PHE A 44 -39.98 -14.14 -3.21
CA PHE A 44 -38.77 -14.15 -2.37
C PHE A 44 -37.63 -14.94 -3.02
N SER A 45 -37.93 -16.10 -3.61
CA SER A 45 -36.96 -16.93 -4.31
C SER A 45 -36.40 -16.22 -5.56
N ILE A 46 -37.27 -15.52 -6.32
CA ILE A 46 -36.85 -14.71 -7.48
C ILE A 46 -35.98 -13.51 -6.99
N GLY A 47 -36.42 -12.84 -5.93
CA GLY A 47 -35.69 -11.72 -5.34
C GLY A 47 -34.29 -12.12 -4.87
N ILE A 48 -34.17 -13.23 -4.15
CA ILE A 48 -32.86 -13.78 -3.74
C ILE A 48 -32.05 -14.17 -4.96
N SER A 49 -32.64 -14.86 -5.94
CA SER A 49 -31.94 -15.27 -7.16
C SER A 49 -31.39 -14.09 -7.94
N GLN A 50 -32.13 -12.98 -8.03
CA GLN A 50 -31.66 -11.76 -8.68
C GLN A 50 -30.59 -11.04 -7.83
N TRP A 51 -30.76 -11.00 -6.51
CA TRP A 51 -29.80 -10.36 -5.59
C TRP A 51 -28.46 -11.09 -5.52
N VAL A 52 -28.46 -12.42 -5.67
CA VAL A 52 -27.24 -13.25 -5.70
C VAL A 52 -26.61 -13.32 -7.08
N LYS A 53 -27.30 -12.84 -8.12
CA LYS A 53 -26.78 -12.88 -9.49
C LYS A 53 -25.62 -11.93 -9.65
N LYS A 54 -24.45 -12.46 -10.05
CA LYS A 54 -23.29 -11.70 -10.44
C LYS A 54 -23.42 -11.29 -11.90
N GLU A 55 -23.11 -10.04 -12.21
CA GLU A 55 -23.12 -9.50 -13.57
C GLU A 55 -21.69 -9.18 -14.03
N PRO A 56 -21.39 -9.16 -15.34
CA PRO A 56 -20.10 -8.72 -15.82
C PRO A 56 -19.72 -7.33 -15.30
N GLY A 57 -18.47 -7.17 -14.85
CA GLY A 57 -18.02 -5.90 -14.28
C GLY A 57 -16.76 -6.03 -13.42
N TYR A 58 -16.39 -4.93 -12.77
CA TYR A 58 -15.30 -4.87 -11.81
C TYR A 58 -15.75 -5.34 -10.44
N TYR A 59 -14.88 -6.07 -9.77
CA TYR A 59 -15.10 -6.62 -8.43
C TYR A 59 -13.86 -6.38 -7.57
N ASP A 60 -14.06 -5.75 -6.43
CA ASP A 60 -13.04 -5.65 -5.41
C ASP A 60 -12.90 -6.99 -4.69
N ILE A 61 -11.71 -7.55 -4.75
CA ILE A 61 -11.37 -8.84 -4.16
C ILE A 61 -10.82 -8.60 -2.76
N LYS A 62 -11.56 -9.04 -1.76
CA LYS A 62 -11.11 -8.94 -0.38
C LYS A 62 -10.30 -10.17 0.00
N ALA A 63 -9.16 -9.95 0.63
CA ALA A 63 -8.39 -11.03 1.23
C ALA A 63 -9.18 -11.71 2.35
N SER A 64 -8.97 -13.00 2.52
CA SER A 64 -9.56 -13.77 3.61
C SER A 64 -8.93 -13.36 4.93
N ALA A 65 -9.73 -13.18 5.98
CA ALA A 65 -9.18 -12.92 7.31
C ALA A 65 -8.29 -14.09 7.79
N ASP A 66 -7.19 -13.77 8.47
CA ASP A 66 -6.30 -14.73 9.08
C ASP A 66 -5.89 -14.26 10.48
N ASP A 67 -6.27 -15.03 11.51
CA ASP A 67 -6.01 -14.67 12.90
C ASP A 67 -4.53 -14.83 13.31
N LEU A 68 -3.74 -15.60 12.53
CA LEU A 68 -2.31 -15.82 12.79
C LEU A 68 -1.43 -14.74 12.16
N VAL A 69 -1.93 -14.07 11.12
CA VAL A 69 -1.23 -12.99 10.41
C VAL A 69 -2.21 -11.81 10.23
N PRO A 70 -2.59 -11.15 11.31
CA PRO A 70 -3.54 -10.04 11.23
C PRO A 70 -2.94 -8.88 10.42
N GLY A 71 -3.78 -8.25 9.59
CA GLY A 71 -3.37 -7.06 8.84
C GLY A 71 -2.50 -7.32 7.61
N TYR A 72 -2.22 -8.56 7.24
CA TYR A 72 -1.37 -8.88 6.08
C TYR A 72 -1.84 -8.28 4.75
N ALA A 73 -3.10 -7.91 4.66
CA ALA A 73 -3.71 -7.30 3.46
C ALA A 73 -4.00 -5.79 3.63
N ASN A 74 -3.56 -5.17 4.74
CA ASN A 74 -3.77 -3.74 4.93
C ASN A 74 -3.01 -2.95 3.87
N GLY A 75 -3.67 -1.91 3.35
CA GLY A 75 -3.07 -1.03 2.36
C GLY A 75 -2.93 -1.61 0.95
N ILE A 76 -3.32 -2.88 0.70
CA ILE A 76 -3.23 -3.50 -0.63
C ILE A 76 -4.62 -3.90 -1.12
N THR A 77 -4.97 -3.48 -2.33
CA THR A 77 -6.28 -3.73 -2.94
C THR A 77 -6.13 -4.45 -4.28
N LEU A 78 -7.01 -5.40 -4.55
CA LEU A 78 -7.10 -6.08 -5.85
C LEU A 78 -8.50 -5.86 -6.43
N THR A 79 -8.57 -5.28 -7.63
CA THR A 79 -9.81 -5.14 -8.39
C THR A 79 -9.70 -5.95 -9.68
N CYS A 80 -10.61 -6.90 -9.89
CA CYS A 80 -10.66 -7.76 -11.08
C CYS A 80 -11.87 -7.47 -11.94
N TYR A 81 -11.70 -7.53 -13.24
CA TYR A 81 -12.83 -7.54 -14.19
C TYR A 81 -13.22 -8.97 -14.54
N PHE A 82 -14.48 -9.31 -14.35
CA PHE A 82 -15.01 -10.60 -14.74
C PHE A 82 -16.13 -10.45 -15.76
N ASP A 83 -16.07 -11.25 -16.79
CA ASP A 83 -17.10 -11.44 -17.80
C ASP A 83 -17.72 -12.85 -17.69
N GLY A 84 -18.84 -13.06 -18.37
CA GLY A 84 -19.50 -14.36 -18.44
C GLY A 84 -20.81 -14.43 -17.66
N LYS A 85 -21.27 -15.66 -17.41
CA LYS A 85 -22.52 -15.92 -16.65
C LYS A 85 -22.24 -15.85 -15.14
N SER A 86 -23.30 -15.60 -14.35
CA SER A 86 -23.22 -15.46 -12.90
C SER A 86 -22.43 -16.57 -12.19
N ASP A 87 -22.61 -17.84 -12.61
CA ASP A 87 -21.89 -18.97 -12.01
C ASP A 87 -20.39 -18.96 -12.39
N GLU A 88 -20.06 -18.59 -13.61
CA GLU A 88 -18.68 -18.46 -14.08
C GLU A 88 -17.97 -17.31 -13.34
N ILE A 89 -18.65 -16.17 -13.20
CA ILE A 89 -18.12 -15.01 -12.45
C ILE A 89 -17.88 -15.39 -10.98
N ARG A 90 -18.78 -16.17 -10.36
CA ARG A 90 -18.59 -16.63 -8.99
C ARG A 90 -17.38 -17.53 -8.84
N VAL A 91 -17.15 -18.45 -9.79
CA VAL A 91 -15.96 -19.31 -9.81
C VAL A 91 -14.68 -18.48 -9.98
N LYS A 92 -14.65 -17.55 -10.94
CA LYS A 92 -13.53 -16.65 -11.18
C LYS A 92 -13.22 -15.81 -9.93
N ASN A 93 -14.25 -15.23 -9.30
CA ASN A 93 -14.10 -14.45 -8.06
C ASN A 93 -13.52 -15.28 -6.91
N ASN A 94 -13.99 -16.50 -6.70
CA ASN A 94 -13.46 -17.38 -5.65
C ASN A 94 -12.00 -17.77 -5.92
N ASN A 95 -11.65 -18.06 -7.17
CA ASN A 95 -10.28 -18.34 -7.57
C ASN A 95 -9.37 -17.14 -7.33
N ALA A 96 -9.81 -15.94 -7.72
CA ALA A 96 -9.08 -14.70 -7.46
C ALA A 96 -8.89 -14.44 -5.95
N THR A 97 -9.95 -14.61 -5.16
CA THR A 97 -9.87 -14.47 -3.69
C THR A 97 -8.85 -15.45 -3.09
N THR A 98 -8.87 -16.71 -3.55
CA THR A 98 -7.95 -17.74 -3.03
C THR A 98 -6.50 -17.45 -3.43
N ALA A 99 -6.24 -17.14 -4.71
CA ALA A 99 -4.90 -16.83 -5.19
C ALA A 99 -4.34 -15.58 -4.51
N TYR A 100 -5.15 -14.52 -4.39
CA TYR A 100 -4.79 -13.27 -3.75
C TYR A 100 -4.48 -13.48 -2.26
N SER A 101 -5.40 -14.08 -1.50
CA SER A 101 -5.22 -14.27 -0.06
C SER A 101 -4.00 -15.12 0.26
N ASN A 102 -3.83 -16.25 -0.44
CA ASN A 102 -2.70 -17.14 -0.18
C ASN A 102 -1.37 -16.52 -0.61
N GLY A 103 -1.33 -15.90 -1.79
CA GLY A 103 -0.13 -15.25 -2.31
C GLY A 103 0.30 -14.08 -1.43
N LEU A 104 -0.64 -13.20 -1.08
CA LEU A 104 -0.36 -12.03 -0.26
C LEU A 104 0.11 -12.41 1.15
N LYS A 105 -0.59 -13.33 1.81
CA LYS A 105 -0.17 -13.83 3.12
C LYS A 105 1.24 -14.43 3.07
N TRP A 106 1.51 -15.25 2.05
CA TRP A 106 2.81 -15.91 1.92
C TRP A 106 3.94 -14.91 1.75
N ILE A 107 3.81 -13.97 0.81
CA ILE A 107 4.87 -12.98 0.57
C ILE A 107 5.01 -11.99 1.74
N TYR A 108 3.90 -11.58 2.36
CA TYR A 108 3.92 -10.74 3.56
C TYR A 108 4.77 -11.39 4.66
N CYS A 109 4.51 -12.68 4.99
CA CYS A 109 5.29 -13.39 6.00
C CYS A 109 6.79 -13.50 5.63
N MET A 110 7.12 -13.55 4.33
CA MET A 110 8.52 -13.63 3.88
C MET A 110 9.28 -12.32 4.07
N VAL A 111 8.63 -11.19 3.79
CA VAL A 111 9.28 -9.88 3.79
C VAL A 111 9.10 -9.11 5.09
N ASP A 112 8.40 -9.66 6.08
CA ASP A 112 8.25 -9.05 7.39
C ASP A 112 9.60 -9.05 8.12
N ALA A 113 10.03 -7.85 8.54
CA ALA A 113 11.31 -7.64 9.20
C ALA A 113 11.24 -7.73 10.74
N GLU A 114 10.03 -7.72 11.32
CA GLU A 114 9.79 -7.66 12.75
C GLU A 114 9.31 -8.99 13.34
N THR A 115 8.38 -9.66 12.65
CA THR A 115 7.67 -10.83 13.19
C THR A 115 8.15 -12.13 12.56
N ASN A 116 8.58 -13.07 13.40
CA ASN A 116 8.82 -14.45 12.96
C ASN A 116 7.50 -15.22 12.87
N TYR A 117 7.32 -15.94 11.78
CA TYR A 117 6.18 -16.82 11.57
C TYR A 117 6.64 -18.28 11.51
N ASP A 118 5.93 -19.17 12.19
CA ASP A 118 6.25 -20.60 12.20
C ASP A 118 6.32 -21.19 10.77
N GLY A 119 7.46 -21.78 10.44
CA GLY A 119 7.70 -22.38 9.13
C GLY A 119 8.20 -21.41 8.04
N TYR A 120 8.52 -20.17 8.40
CA TYR A 120 9.08 -19.17 7.50
C TYR A 120 10.47 -18.73 7.97
N ASN A 121 11.47 -18.81 7.10
CA ASN A 121 12.76 -18.13 7.28
C ASN A 121 12.65 -16.78 6.54
N ASN A 122 12.26 -15.76 7.26
CA ASN A 122 11.96 -14.42 6.74
C ASN A 122 13.04 -13.40 7.13
N ILE A 123 12.80 -12.10 6.84
CA ILE A 123 13.74 -11.03 7.19
C ILE A 123 13.87 -10.88 8.70
N ALA A 124 12.80 -11.05 9.49
CA ALA A 124 12.89 -11.03 10.94
C ALA A 124 13.83 -12.11 11.49
N MET A 125 13.85 -13.31 10.88
CA MET A 125 14.79 -14.37 11.25
C MET A 125 16.24 -13.93 11.00
N LEU A 126 16.54 -13.26 9.88
CA LEU A 126 17.88 -12.74 9.59
C LEU A 126 18.31 -11.67 10.61
N ASN A 127 17.39 -10.75 11.00
CA ASN A 127 17.65 -9.75 12.04
C ASN A 127 17.93 -10.36 13.41
N GLN A 128 17.25 -11.46 13.76
CA GLN A 128 17.40 -12.11 15.07
C GLN A 128 18.62 -13.04 15.15
N HIS A 129 19.09 -13.53 14.02
CA HIS A 129 20.20 -14.51 13.92
C HIS A 129 21.39 -13.94 13.14
N MET A 130 21.77 -12.68 13.43
CA MET A 130 22.89 -12.01 12.78
C MET A 130 24.19 -12.80 12.93
N GLY A 131 24.88 -13.06 11.83
CA GLY A 131 26.13 -13.82 11.77
C GLY A 131 25.91 -15.34 11.62
N GLU A 132 24.67 -15.80 11.48
CA GLU A 132 24.35 -17.22 11.20
C GLU A 132 23.96 -17.40 9.72
N ASP A 133 24.27 -18.60 9.19
CA ASP A 133 23.91 -19.01 7.84
C ASP A 133 22.43 -19.44 7.82
N ILE A 134 21.58 -18.71 7.10
CA ILE A 134 20.14 -18.98 7.02
C ILE A 134 19.74 -19.29 5.58
N SER A 135 19.14 -20.47 5.37
CA SER A 135 18.53 -20.81 4.08
C SER A 135 17.12 -20.23 3.99
N VAL A 136 16.89 -19.44 2.97
CA VAL A 136 15.58 -18.77 2.71
C VAL A 136 14.89 -19.37 1.49
N SER A 137 13.65 -18.95 1.21
CA SER A 137 12.98 -19.34 -0.03
C SER A 137 13.68 -18.71 -1.24
N SER A 138 13.55 -19.33 -2.42
CA SER A 138 14.10 -18.76 -3.66
C SER A 138 13.58 -17.35 -3.96
N GLU A 139 12.33 -17.07 -3.62
CA GLU A 139 11.73 -15.75 -3.80
C GLU A 139 12.38 -14.72 -2.88
N LEU A 140 12.49 -15.01 -1.58
CA LEU A 140 13.14 -14.10 -0.63
C LEU A 140 14.62 -13.91 -0.97
N PHE A 141 15.31 -14.97 -1.42
CA PHE A 141 16.68 -14.88 -1.90
C PHE A 141 16.85 -13.88 -3.05
N ASN A 142 15.96 -13.95 -4.04
CA ASN A 142 15.98 -12.99 -5.16
C ASN A 142 15.67 -11.57 -4.69
N ILE A 143 14.67 -11.39 -3.81
CA ILE A 143 14.33 -10.08 -3.24
C ILE A 143 15.54 -9.46 -2.50
N LEU A 144 16.19 -10.23 -1.64
CA LEU A 144 17.35 -9.77 -0.88
C LEU A 144 18.55 -9.44 -1.78
N THR A 145 18.76 -10.23 -2.84
CA THR A 145 19.82 -9.99 -3.82
C THR A 145 19.58 -8.69 -4.58
N ASP A 146 18.35 -8.48 -5.08
CA ASP A 146 17.96 -7.23 -5.76
C ASP A 146 18.11 -6.02 -4.82
N ALA A 147 17.60 -6.13 -3.59
CA ALA A 147 17.66 -5.07 -2.59
C ALA A 147 19.11 -4.70 -2.22
N TYR A 148 19.99 -5.69 -2.09
CA TYR A 148 21.40 -5.46 -1.84
C TYR A 148 22.11 -4.81 -3.03
N GLU A 149 21.79 -5.23 -4.25
CA GLU A 149 22.30 -4.59 -5.46
C GLU A 149 21.88 -3.11 -5.54
N PHE A 150 20.64 -2.78 -5.23
CA PHE A 150 20.14 -1.39 -5.21
C PHE A 150 20.84 -0.56 -4.12
N THR A 151 21.04 -1.15 -2.93
CA THR A 151 21.81 -0.52 -1.84
C THR A 151 23.22 -0.17 -2.30
N CYS A 152 23.92 -1.11 -2.97
CA CYS A 152 25.28 -0.90 -3.46
C CYS A 152 25.37 0.15 -4.58
N LYS A 153 24.29 0.42 -5.32
CA LYS A 153 24.25 1.48 -6.36
C LYS A 153 24.22 2.90 -5.79
N GLY A 154 23.86 3.06 -4.51
CA GLY A 154 23.82 4.38 -3.85
C GLY A 154 22.75 5.31 -4.41
N THR A 155 21.60 4.78 -4.76
CA THR A 155 20.46 5.48 -5.40
C THR A 155 19.53 6.19 -4.41
N GLY A 156 19.90 6.26 -3.13
CA GLY A 156 19.04 6.78 -2.07
C GLY A 156 18.24 5.69 -1.35
N TYR A 157 18.28 4.46 -1.85
CA TYR A 157 17.76 3.28 -1.19
C TYR A 157 18.85 2.55 -0.39
N ASN A 158 18.49 2.04 0.78
CA ASN A 158 19.37 1.23 1.61
C ASN A 158 18.56 0.20 2.40
N MET A 159 18.77 -1.09 2.15
CA MET A 159 18.08 -2.17 2.86
C MET A 159 18.51 -2.32 4.33
N PHE A 160 19.58 -1.65 4.75
CA PHE A 160 20.06 -1.65 6.12
C PHE A 160 19.56 -0.44 6.94
N ALA A 161 18.68 0.36 6.34
CA ALA A 161 18.13 1.57 6.96
C ALA A 161 16.85 1.32 7.77
N GLY A 162 16.60 0.10 8.25
CA GLY A 162 15.37 -0.21 8.98
C GLY A 162 15.21 0.64 10.25
N LEU A 163 16.27 0.78 11.06
CA LEU A 163 16.24 1.63 12.25
C LEU A 163 16.07 3.11 11.92
N LEU A 164 16.73 3.60 10.86
CA LEU A 164 16.57 4.99 10.41
C LEU A 164 15.15 5.27 9.94
N ALA A 165 14.56 4.33 9.20
CA ALA A 165 13.17 4.44 8.75
C ALA A 165 12.20 4.41 9.94
N GLN A 166 12.45 3.59 10.94
CA GLN A 166 11.64 3.51 12.14
C GLN A 166 11.70 4.80 12.96
N GLU A 167 12.87 5.40 13.13
CA GLU A 167 13.03 6.69 13.83
C GLU A 167 12.24 7.80 13.12
N TRP A 168 12.35 7.93 11.79
CA TRP A 168 11.53 8.87 11.04
C TRP A 168 10.03 8.56 11.15
N ASN A 169 9.62 7.31 11.03
CA ASN A 169 8.23 6.91 11.15
C ASN A 169 7.68 7.21 12.54
N SER A 170 8.49 7.08 13.61
CA SER A 170 8.08 7.44 14.97
C SER A 170 7.70 8.92 15.11
N ILE A 171 8.29 9.80 14.30
CA ILE A 171 7.95 11.22 14.22
C ILE A 171 6.74 11.44 13.30
N LEU A 172 6.81 10.91 12.07
CA LEU A 172 5.81 11.15 11.03
C LEU A 172 4.38 10.71 11.41
N TYR A 173 4.24 9.68 12.25
CA TYR A 173 2.95 9.12 12.65
C TYR A 173 2.47 9.57 14.04
N LEU A 174 3.08 10.60 14.63
CA LEU A 174 2.56 11.25 15.83
C LEU A 174 1.32 12.10 15.52
N ASP A 175 0.44 12.25 16.52
CA ASP A 175 -0.73 13.14 16.41
C ASP A 175 -0.31 14.62 16.28
N ASP A 176 0.81 15.04 16.91
CA ASP A 176 1.40 16.38 16.80
C ASP A 176 2.93 16.25 16.68
N PRO A 177 3.46 16.09 15.47
CA PRO A 177 4.88 15.86 15.23
C PRO A 177 5.73 17.13 15.24
N SER A 178 5.12 18.32 15.23
CA SER A 178 5.82 19.58 15.00
C SER A 178 6.87 19.91 16.07
N GLU A 179 6.63 19.53 17.33
CA GLU A 179 7.56 19.80 18.44
C GLU A 179 8.81 18.90 18.41
N VAL A 180 8.67 17.69 17.87
CA VAL A 180 9.74 16.68 17.77
C VAL A 180 10.35 16.60 16.36
N ASP A 181 9.88 17.40 15.42
CA ASP A 181 10.49 17.49 14.09
C ASP A 181 11.97 17.90 14.24
N PRO A 182 12.91 17.25 13.54
CA PRO A 182 14.36 17.53 13.65
C PRO A 182 14.72 19.00 13.38
N LEU A 183 13.88 19.76 12.70
CA LEU A 183 14.10 21.20 12.51
C LEU A 183 13.88 21.98 13.82
N ASN A 184 12.98 21.51 14.70
CA ASN A 184 12.60 22.17 15.94
C ASN A 184 13.26 21.53 17.17
N ASP A 185 13.60 20.24 17.10
CA ASP A 185 14.29 19.50 18.17
C ASP A 185 15.72 19.13 17.80
N PRO A 186 16.72 19.84 18.33
CA PRO A 186 18.13 19.53 18.08
C PRO A 186 18.57 18.14 18.56
N TYR A 187 17.88 17.54 19.53
CA TYR A 187 18.18 16.19 19.99
C TYR A 187 17.80 15.16 18.92
N GLU A 188 16.60 15.27 18.37
CA GLU A 188 16.15 14.40 17.28
C GLU A 188 16.97 14.62 16.00
N ALA A 189 17.35 15.87 15.70
CA ALA A 189 18.25 16.17 14.58
C ALA A 189 19.61 15.45 14.72
N GLU A 190 20.27 15.56 15.89
CA GLU A 190 21.56 14.91 16.15
C GLU A 190 21.44 13.38 16.12
N ARG A 191 20.33 12.83 16.64
CA ARG A 191 20.04 11.39 16.66
C ARG A 191 19.91 10.83 15.26
N LEU A 192 19.08 11.47 14.42
CA LEU A 192 18.90 11.08 13.01
C LEU A 192 20.17 11.24 12.18
N GLU A 193 20.93 12.33 12.37
CA GLU A 193 22.22 12.56 11.68
C GLU A 193 23.22 11.43 11.98
N LYS A 194 23.44 11.11 13.27
CA LYS A 194 24.34 10.01 13.68
C LYS A 194 23.92 8.67 13.09
N LEU A 195 22.61 8.39 13.13
CA LEU A 195 22.10 7.13 12.60
C LEU A 195 22.21 7.07 11.07
N ALA A 196 21.95 8.18 10.37
CA ALA A 196 22.10 8.27 8.92
C ALA A 196 23.57 8.09 8.49
N GLU A 197 24.52 8.77 9.14
CA GLU A 197 25.95 8.62 8.86
C GLU A 197 26.43 7.17 9.05
N ALA A 198 26.02 6.53 10.14
CA ALA A 198 26.39 5.15 10.41
C ALA A 198 25.71 4.16 9.43
N THR A 199 24.47 4.43 9.03
CA THR A 199 23.69 3.61 8.08
C THR A 199 24.22 3.76 6.64
N ALA A 200 24.69 4.95 6.25
CA ALA A 200 25.30 5.19 4.95
C ALA A 200 26.69 4.51 4.80
N ASN A 201 27.35 4.22 5.92
CA ASN A 201 28.64 3.52 5.90
C ASN A 201 28.42 2.01 5.74
N LEU A 202 28.51 1.51 4.51
CA LEU A 202 28.28 0.09 4.19
C LEU A 202 29.31 -0.86 4.84
N ASP A 203 30.46 -0.38 5.34
CA ASP A 203 31.39 -1.20 6.12
C ASP A 203 30.79 -1.64 7.48
N ASN A 204 29.70 -1.01 7.91
CA ASN A 204 28.95 -1.43 9.08
C ASN A 204 28.10 -2.68 8.86
N PHE A 205 27.93 -3.12 7.64
CA PHE A 205 27.01 -4.22 7.28
C PHE A 205 27.72 -5.26 6.42
N SER A 206 27.42 -6.52 6.69
CA SER A 206 27.85 -7.65 5.88
C SER A 206 26.60 -8.43 5.44
N PHE A 207 26.42 -8.54 4.13
CA PHE A 207 25.42 -9.41 3.54
C PHE A 207 26.12 -10.33 2.53
N GLU A 208 26.16 -11.62 2.82
CA GLU A 208 26.89 -12.62 2.07
C GLU A 208 25.96 -13.71 1.53
N ILE A 209 26.15 -14.06 0.25
CA ILE A 209 25.56 -15.26 -0.33
C ILE A 209 26.50 -16.43 -0.02
N VAL A 210 26.13 -17.25 0.96
CA VAL A 210 26.96 -18.36 1.44
C VAL A 210 26.86 -19.58 0.52
N ASP A 211 25.65 -19.90 0.05
CA ASP A 211 25.39 -21.00 -0.88
C ASP A 211 24.21 -20.63 -1.80
N GLU A 212 24.51 -20.23 -3.03
CA GLU A 212 23.50 -19.82 -4.03
C GLU A 212 22.54 -20.97 -4.37
N ALA A 213 23.04 -22.21 -4.48
CA ALA A 213 22.20 -23.35 -4.84
C ALA A 213 21.19 -23.74 -3.75
N LYS A 214 21.50 -23.39 -2.49
CA LYS A 214 20.61 -23.62 -1.33
C LYS A 214 19.90 -22.35 -0.88
N HIS A 215 20.11 -21.23 -1.57
CA HIS A 215 19.59 -19.92 -1.19
C HIS A 215 19.95 -19.55 0.27
N THR A 216 21.21 -19.79 0.64
CA THR A 216 21.70 -19.53 1.99
C THR A 216 22.41 -18.19 2.02
N VAL A 217 22.00 -17.35 2.94
CA VAL A 217 22.56 -16.01 3.15
C VAL A 217 22.99 -15.84 4.60
N CYS A 218 23.94 -14.94 4.84
CA CYS A 218 24.36 -14.51 6.17
C CYS A 218 24.32 -12.97 6.23
N PHE A 219 23.63 -12.44 7.23
CA PHE A 219 23.59 -11.00 7.51
C PHE A 219 24.25 -10.71 8.85
N ASN A 220 25.09 -9.69 8.93
CA ASN A 220 25.71 -9.26 10.19
C ASN A 220 25.97 -7.74 10.18
N ILE A 221 26.21 -7.19 11.37
CA ILE A 221 26.55 -5.78 11.58
C ILE A 221 27.86 -5.65 12.36
N SER A 222 28.56 -4.52 12.18
CA SER A 222 29.81 -4.20 12.88
C SER A 222 29.61 -4.02 14.40
N GLN A 223 30.68 -4.11 15.15
CA GLN A 223 30.63 -3.82 16.59
C GLN A 223 30.35 -2.34 16.86
N GLU A 224 30.82 -1.46 15.99
CA GLU A 224 30.58 -0.02 16.05
C GLU A 224 29.11 0.31 15.88
N TYR A 225 28.44 -0.35 14.92
CA TYR A 225 27.00 -0.16 14.71
C TYR A 225 26.18 -0.74 15.85
N ARG A 226 26.58 -1.88 16.44
CA ARG A 226 25.94 -2.44 17.66
C ARG A 226 26.02 -1.46 18.82
N GLN A 227 27.20 -0.86 19.03
CA GLN A 227 27.38 0.12 20.11
C GLN A 227 26.51 1.36 19.89
N LEU A 228 26.36 1.84 18.64
CA LEU A 228 25.48 2.94 18.32
C LEU A 228 24.01 2.62 18.64
N ILE A 229 23.55 1.41 18.31
CA ILE A 229 22.19 0.95 18.66
C ILE A 229 21.97 1.01 20.18
N GLU A 230 22.94 0.54 20.95
CA GLU A 230 22.89 0.57 22.42
C GLU A 230 22.94 2.02 22.97
N ASP A 231 23.82 2.86 22.43
CA ASP A 231 24.00 4.25 22.88
C ASP A 231 22.78 5.13 22.58
N LEU A 232 22.08 4.86 21.48
CA LEU A 232 20.86 5.55 21.08
C LEU A 232 19.57 4.86 21.57
N GLU A 233 19.70 3.75 22.30
CA GLU A 233 18.57 2.96 22.81
C GLU A 233 17.56 2.59 21.70
N LEU A 234 18.07 2.17 20.51
CA LEU A 234 17.26 1.84 19.37
C LEU A 234 16.72 0.41 19.47
N GLU A 235 15.44 0.25 19.13
CA GLU A 235 14.78 -1.06 19.02
C GLU A 235 14.18 -1.21 17.61
N GLY A 236 14.31 -2.37 16.99
CA GLY A 236 13.72 -2.67 15.69
C GLY A 236 14.64 -3.41 14.73
N PRO A 237 14.18 -3.63 13.50
CA PRO A 237 14.96 -4.31 12.48
C PRO A 237 16.04 -3.40 11.91
N VAL A 238 17.24 -3.95 11.68
CA VAL A 238 18.29 -3.28 10.91
C VAL A 238 18.08 -3.51 9.42
N LEU A 239 17.90 -4.78 9.04
CA LEU A 239 17.61 -5.18 7.67
C LEU A 239 16.08 -5.09 7.44
N ASP A 240 15.67 -4.18 6.57
CA ASP A 240 14.29 -3.97 6.16
C ASP A 240 14.22 -3.49 4.71
N LEU A 241 13.23 -3.94 3.98
CA LEU A 241 12.99 -3.49 2.59
C LEU A 241 12.41 -2.07 2.53
N ASN A 242 11.92 -1.54 3.63
CA ASN A 242 11.40 -0.20 3.77
C ASN A 242 10.36 0.14 2.68
N ILE A 243 10.51 1.29 2.04
CA ILE A 243 9.66 1.78 0.94
C ILE A 243 9.57 0.82 -0.26
N MET A 244 10.59 -0.06 -0.47
CA MET A 244 10.58 -1.05 -1.55
C MET A 244 9.76 -2.31 -1.23
N ARG A 245 9.38 -2.53 0.02
CA ARG A 245 8.68 -3.75 0.47
C ARG A 245 7.43 -4.02 -0.35
N GLU A 246 6.59 -3.01 -0.54
CA GLU A 246 5.34 -3.17 -1.30
C GLU A 246 5.58 -3.41 -2.79
N ALA A 247 6.63 -2.82 -3.37
CA ALA A 247 7.00 -3.10 -4.75
C ALA A 247 7.36 -4.58 -4.97
N PHE A 248 8.13 -5.16 -4.05
CA PHE A 248 8.44 -6.59 -4.09
C PHE A 248 7.18 -7.47 -3.87
N ILE A 249 6.30 -7.08 -2.96
CA ILE A 249 5.00 -7.75 -2.75
C ILE A 249 4.17 -7.72 -4.05
N LEU A 250 4.03 -6.56 -4.68
CA LEU A 250 3.24 -6.42 -5.91
C LEU A 250 3.85 -7.20 -7.07
N ARG A 251 5.17 -7.19 -7.23
CA ARG A 251 5.87 -8.02 -8.24
C ARG A 251 5.52 -9.50 -8.10
N TYR A 252 5.59 -10.02 -6.88
CA TYR A 252 5.24 -11.40 -6.59
C TYR A 252 3.75 -11.69 -6.85
N LEU A 253 2.87 -10.83 -6.36
CA LEU A 253 1.42 -11.01 -6.48
C LEU A 253 0.95 -10.93 -7.93
N THR A 254 1.44 -9.98 -8.70
CA THR A 254 1.07 -9.85 -10.13
C THR A 254 1.40 -11.13 -10.90
N ARG A 255 2.59 -11.70 -10.66
CA ARG A 255 2.97 -12.99 -11.23
C ARG A 255 2.06 -14.12 -10.75
N THR A 256 1.83 -14.23 -9.44
CA THR A 256 1.01 -15.28 -8.84
C THR A 256 -0.44 -15.24 -9.33
N LEU A 257 -1.02 -14.06 -9.47
CA LEU A 257 -2.37 -13.86 -9.99
C LEU A 257 -2.47 -14.26 -11.47
N ASN A 258 -1.52 -13.81 -12.30
CA ASN A 258 -1.47 -14.18 -13.71
C ASN A 258 -1.32 -15.72 -13.90
N ASP A 259 -0.47 -16.36 -13.12
CA ASP A 259 -0.26 -17.82 -13.11
C ASP A 259 -1.54 -18.58 -12.66
N ALA A 260 -2.34 -17.98 -11.79
CA ALA A 260 -3.65 -18.51 -11.40
C ALA A 260 -4.78 -18.21 -12.41
N GLY A 261 -4.48 -17.56 -13.53
CA GLY A 261 -5.46 -17.18 -14.56
C GLY A 261 -6.30 -15.98 -14.19
N VAL A 262 -5.86 -15.17 -13.23
CA VAL A 262 -6.46 -13.86 -12.89
C VAL A 262 -5.69 -12.79 -13.65
N THR A 263 -6.15 -12.50 -14.88
CA THR A 263 -5.39 -11.75 -15.88
C THR A 263 -5.97 -10.37 -16.19
N THR A 264 -7.17 -10.03 -15.68
CA THR A 264 -7.85 -8.78 -16.00
C THR A 264 -8.20 -8.01 -14.74
N GLY A 265 -7.68 -6.79 -14.60
CA GLY A 265 -7.85 -5.92 -13.44
C GLY A 265 -6.56 -5.21 -13.05
N PHE A 266 -6.48 -4.78 -11.82
CA PHE A 266 -5.29 -4.14 -11.26
C PHE A 266 -5.15 -4.43 -9.77
N ILE A 267 -3.92 -4.35 -9.27
CA ILE A 267 -3.57 -4.40 -7.86
C ILE A 267 -2.88 -3.09 -7.51
N ALA A 268 -3.24 -2.49 -6.39
CA ALA A 268 -2.73 -1.20 -5.95
C ALA A 268 -2.43 -1.19 -4.45
N THR A 269 -1.55 -0.28 -4.03
CA THR A 269 -1.25 0.00 -2.62
C THR A 269 -1.64 1.41 -2.25
N ASP A 270 -1.89 1.64 -0.96
CA ASP A 270 -2.18 2.99 -0.42
C ASP A 270 -0.93 3.90 -0.50
N SER A 271 0.27 3.32 -0.62
CA SER A 271 1.54 4.06 -0.79
C SER A 271 1.80 4.56 -2.22
N GLY A 272 0.87 4.30 -3.18
CA GLY A 272 0.95 4.84 -4.54
C GLY A 272 1.53 3.90 -5.60
N LEU A 273 1.59 2.58 -5.37
CA LEU A 273 1.99 1.61 -6.37
C LEU A 273 0.77 0.96 -7.02
N THR A 274 0.81 0.75 -8.33
CA THR A 274 -0.28 0.09 -9.07
C THR A 274 0.29 -0.78 -10.18
N CYS A 275 -0.18 -2.03 -10.27
CA CYS A 275 0.13 -2.93 -11.38
C CYS A 275 -1.16 -3.33 -12.10
N THR A 276 -1.22 -3.15 -13.42
CA THR A 276 -2.29 -3.71 -14.24
C THR A 276 -1.98 -5.18 -14.55
N LEU A 277 -3.02 -6.03 -14.60
CA LEU A 277 -2.86 -7.44 -14.95
C LEU A 277 -2.70 -7.61 -16.46
N SER A 278 -2.17 -8.76 -16.89
CA SER A 278 -1.62 -9.00 -18.24
C SER A 278 -2.61 -8.89 -19.41
N GLU A 279 -3.92 -9.01 -19.16
CA GLU A 279 -4.98 -8.90 -20.18
C GLU A 279 -5.95 -7.74 -19.90
N SER A 280 -5.54 -6.79 -19.03
CA SER A 280 -6.33 -5.60 -18.74
C SER A 280 -6.44 -4.72 -19.97
N SER A 281 -7.52 -3.96 -20.09
CA SER A 281 -7.66 -2.96 -21.16
C SER A 281 -6.65 -1.83 -20.97
N GLU A 282 -6.31 -1.16 -22.07
CA GLU A 282 -5.56 0.09 -22.04
C GLU A 282 -6.29 1.11 -21.16
N ALA A 283 -5.55 1.82 -20.33
CA ALA A 283 -6.04 2.84 -19.40
C ALA A 283 -5.03 4.00 -19.33
N ALA A 284 -5.32 5.00 -18.52
CA ALA A 284 -4.34 6.02 -18.15
C ALA A 284 -4.09 5.93 -16.66
N PHE A 285 -2.83 5.95 -16.27
CA PHE A 285 -2.44 6.22 -14.90
C PHE A 285 -2.56 7.72 -14.63
N LEU A 286 -3.24 8.08 -13.55
CA LEU A 286 -3.52 9.46 -13.20
C LEU A 286 -2.42 10.01 -12.30
N MET A 287 -1.89 11.17 -12.63
CA MET A 287 -0.96 11.91 -11.77
C MET A 287 -1.72 12.86 -10.87
N TYR A 288 -1.37 12.84 -9.59
CA TYR A 288 -1.87 13.80 -8.62
C TYR A 288 -1.05 15.07 -8.63
N GLY A 289 -1.73 16.21 -8.55
CA GLY A 289 -1.17 17.52 -8.32
C GLY A 289 -1.81 18.17 -7.09
N ARG A 290 -1.19 19.22 -6.57
CA ARG A 290 -1.70 20.02 -5.46
C ARG A 290 -2.03 21.41 -5.96
N ALA A 291 -3.22 21.89 -5.69
CA ALA A 291 -3.64 23.25 -6.01
C ALA A 291 -3.06 24.27 -5.02
N GLU A 292 -3.15 25.56 -5.33
CA GLU A 292 -2.68 26.66 -4.45
C GLU A 292 -3.40 26.70 -3.10
N ASP A 293 -4.65 26.23 -3.04
CA ASP A 293 -5.42 26.12 -1.79
C ASP A 293 -5.10 24.84 -0.98
N GLY A 294 -4.15 24.03 -1.46
CA GLY A 294 -3.75 22.76 -0.85
C GLY A 294 -4.61 21.57 -1.24
N SER A 295 -5.67 21.74 -2.02
CA SER A 295 -6.52 20.63 -2.47
C SER A 295 -5.80 19.72 -3.46
N VAL A 296 -6.11 18.40 -3.40
CA VAL A 296 -5.55 17.40 -4.30
C VAL A 296 -6.40 17.28 -5.55
N GLN A 297 -5.76 17.25 -6.71
CA GLN A 297 -6.43 17.14 -8.00
C GLN A 297 -5.64 16.23 -8.96
N TYR A 298 -6.33 15.71 -9.99
CA TYR A 298 -5.64 15.07 -11.10
C TYR A 298 -5.15 16.14 -12.09
N CYS A 299 -3.85 16.15 -12.38
CA CYS A 299 -3.25 17.13 -13.27
C CYS A 299 -2.84 16.55 -14.63
N ALA A 300 -2.44 15.29 -14.68
CA ALA A 300 -2.03 14.63 -15.91
C ALA A 300 -2.42 13.15 -15.92
N GLY A 301 -2.40 12.55 -17.10
CA GLY A 301 -2.54 11.12 -17.31
C GLY A 301 -1.38 10.58 -18.15
N ILE A 302 -0.86 9.44 -17.78
CA ILE A 302 0.15 8.70 -18.55
C ILE A 302 -0.53 7.48 -19.14
N ALA A 303 -0.52 7.36 -20.47
CA ALA A 303 -1.11 6.20 -21.14
C ALA A 303 -0.41 4.93 -20.67
N SER A 304 -1.19 3.95 -20.20
CA SER A 304 -0.71 2.63 -19.82
C SER A 304 -1.02 1.58 -20.90
N GLN A 305 -0.51 0.38 -20.70
CA GLN A 305 -0.81 -0.80 -21.48
C GLN A 305 -1.06 -2.00 -20.55
N PRO A 306 -1.63 -3.10 -21.07
CA PRO A 306 -1.80 -4.33 -20.29
C PRO A 306 -0.47 -4.77 -19.66
N GLY A 307 -0.50 -5.10 -18.38
CA GLY A 307 0.68 -5.51 -17.63
C GLY A 307 1.63 -4.38 -17.20
N ALA A 308 1.30 -3.10 -17.46
CA ALA A 308 2.12 -1.98 -17.00
C ALA A 308 2.02 -1.75 -15.49
N ALA A 309 3.06 -1.13 -14.92
CA ALA A 309 3.13 -0.77 -13.52
C ALA A 309 3.41 0.73 -13.34
N LEU A 310 2.85 1.32 -12.28
CA LEU A 310 3.07 2.70 -11.84
C LEU A 310 3.58 2.69 -10.40
N CYS A 311 4.63 3.46 -10.13
CA CYS A 311 4.91 4.00 -8.80
C CYS A 311 4.69 5.51 -8.83
N GLN A 312 3.99 6.04 -7.82
CA GLN A 312 3.75 7.47 -7.65
C GLN A 312 3.87 7.87 -6.19
N PHE A 313 4.87 8.67 -5.87
CA PHE A 313 5.08 9.26 -4.56
C PHE A 313 4.69 10.72 -4.55
N THR A 314 4.08 11.18 -3.47
CA THR A 314 3.70 12.58 -3.27
C THR A 314 4.24 13.10 -1.94
N SER A 315 4.58 14.39 -1.88
CA SER A 315 5.02 15.04 -0.64
C SER A 315 3.86 15.53 0.22
N TYR A 316 2.63 15.17 -0.13
CA TYR A 316 1.39 15.53 0.56
C TYR A 316 0.43 14.34 0.55
N ALA A 317 -0.45 14.28 1.53
CA ALA A 317 -1.47 13.24 1.62
C ALA A 317 -2.46 13.35 0.44
N ILE A 318 -2.67 12.24 -0.28
CA ILE A 318 -3.67 12.19 -1.37
C ILE A 318 -5.07 11.98 -0.77
N ASP A 319 -5.16 11.31 0.37
CA ASP A 319 -6.36 11.08 1.15
C ASP A 319 -6.19 11.68 2.54
N SER A 320 -7.23 12.28 3.08
CA SER A 320 -7.24 12.85 4.42
C SER A 320 -6.99 11.83 5.55
N GLU A 321 -7.14 10.53 5.26
CA GLU A 321 -6.86 9.44 6.20
C GLU A 321 -5.42 8.90 6.07
N ALA A 322 -4.64 9.36 5.07
CA ALA A 322 -3.25 8.94 4.90
C ALA A 322 -2.36 9.52 6.00
N GLY A 323 -1.76 8.64 6.81
CA GLY A 323 -0.80 9.01 7.84
C GLY A 323 0.60 9.31 7.29
N GLY A 324 1.46 9.89 8.13
CA GLY A 324 2.86 10.15 7.79
C GLY A 324 3.09 11.43 6.99
N TYR A 325 2.09 12.30 6.87
CA TYR A 325 2.18 13.59 6.18
C TYR A 325 1.78 14.73 7.12
N TYR A 326 2.59 15.78 7.18
CA TYR A 326 2.23 17.02 7.88
C TYR A 326 2.92 18.23 7.29
N GLU A 327 2.41 19.42 7.63
CA GLU A 327 2.95 20.69 7.22
C GLU A 327 3.64 21.37 8.41
N LEU A 328 4.86 21.84 8.20
CA LEU A 328 5.65 22.53 9.20
C LEU A 328 5.82 24.00 8.78
N GLU A 329 5.28 24.91 9.55
CA GLU A 329 5.43 26.36 9.32
C GLU A 329 6.83 26.83 9.74
N THR A 330 7.54 27.50 8.85
CA THR A 330 8.88 28.06 9.07
C THR A 330 8.94 29.52 8.66
N GLU A 331 10.01 30.22 9.03
CA GLU A 331 10.25 31.60 8.55
C GLU A 331 10.38 31.69 7.01
N GLY A 332 10.77 30.59 6.35
CA GLY A 332 10.96 30.48 4.91
C GLY A 332 9.71 30.05 4.14
N GLY A 333 8.64 29.69 4.84
CA GLY A 333 7.40 29.15 4.27
C GLY A 333 7.04 27.80 4.87
N THR A 334 6.04 27.14 4.30
CA THR A 334 5.56 25.83 4.74
C THR A 334 6.43 24.72 4.14
N LEU A 335 6.97 23.86 4.99
CA LEU A 335 7.65 22.64 4.59
C LEU A 335 6.69 21.46 4.64
N LEU A 336 6.79 20.58 3.64
CA LEU A 336 6.01 19.34 3.59
C LEU A 336 6.86 18.19 4.14
N ARG A 337 6.31 17.47 5.12
CA ARG A 337 6.91 16.25 5.66
C ARG A 337 6.14 15.03 5.14
N HIS A 338 6.87 14.00 4.76
CA HIS A 338 6.32 12.85 4.05
C HIS A 338 7.21 11.59 4.25
N PRO A 339 6.71 10.37 4.01
CA PRO A 339 7.46 9.13 4.24
C PRO A 339 8.54 8.80 3.20
N HIS A 340 8.77 9.68 2.19
CA HIS A 340 9.71 9.43 1.09
C HIS A 340 11.02 10.17 1.29
N PHE A 341 11.72 9.91 2.39
CA PHE A 341 13.03 10.48 2.69
C PHE A 341 14.17 9.64 2.14
N ASN A 342 15.33 10.25 2.01
CA ASN A 342 16.54 9.58 1.55
C ASN A 342 17.09 8.65 2.65
N LEU A 343 17.13 7.34 2.38
CA LEU A 343 17.59 6.32 3.33
C LEU A 343 19.12 6.30 3.56
N LEU A 344 19.87 7.20 2.89
CA LEU A 344 21.30 7.37 3.11
C LEU A 344 21.63 8.61 3.95
N THR A 345 20.79 9.66 3.87
CA THR A 345 21.08 10.96 4.52
C THR A 345 20.05 11.37 5.55
N ALA A 346 18.94 10.64 5.67
CA ALA A 346 17.74 11.01 6.44
C ALA A 346 17.06 12.31 5.97
N GLU A 347 17.51 12.95 4.90
CA GLU A 347 16.97 14.20 4.40
C GLU A 347 15.67 13.97 3.63
N MET A 348 14.70 14.87 3.79
CA MET A 348 13.50 14.95 2.97
C MET A 348 13.67 15.95 1.84
N ASN A 349 13.15 15.59 0.67
CA ASN A 349 13.13 16.47 -0.48
C ASN A 349 12.03 17.54 -0.29
N GLU A 350 12.42 18.81 -0.31
CA GLU A 350 11.53 19.97 -0.05
C GLU A 350 11.03 20.65 -1.34
N PHE A 351 11.61 20.30 -2.50
CA PHE A 351 11.27 20.95 -3.76
C PHE A 351 10.38 20.11 -4.69
N LEU A 352 10.09 18.86 -4.33
CA LEU A 352 9.34 17.89 -5.13
C LEU A 352 7.95 17.68 -4.56
N LEU A 353 6.90 17.92 -5.35
CA LEU A 353 5.51 17.61 -4.97
C LEU A 353 5.10 16.20 -5.35
N ASN A 354 5.57 15.72 -6.51
CA ASN A 354 5.20 14.43 -7.05
C ASN A 354 6.36 13.85 -7.86
N ALA A 355 6.59 12.56 -7.70
CA ALA A 355 7.42 11.74 -8.57
C ALA A 355 6.62 10.52 -9.02
N SER A 356 6.55 10.27 -10.32
CA SER A 356 5.82 9.17 -10.91
C SER A 356 6.65 8.47 -11.94
N THR A 357 6.70 7.15 -11.89
CA THR A 357 7.35 6.33 -12.93
C THR A 357 6.42 5.22 -13.38
N VAL A 358 6.22 5.10 -14.68
CA VAL A 358 5.49 4.00 -15.32
C VAL A 358 6.51 3.08 -15.97
N SER A 359 6.46 1.80 -15.63
CA SER A 359 7.13 0.72 -16.37
C SER A 359 6.11 0.03 -17.27
N TYR A 360 6.38 0.03 -18.57
CA TYR A 360 5.51 -0.60 -19.55
C TYR A 360 5.72 -2.12 -19.64
N SER A 361 6.85 -2.63 -19.19
CA SER A 361 7.10 -4.07 -19.01
C SER A 361 6.46 -4.63 -17.74
N GLY A 362 5.97 -3.75 -16.85
CA GLY A 362 5.37 -4.15 -15.59
C GLY A 362 6.35 -4.30 -14.42
N ASP A 363 7.59 -3.83 -14.58
CA ASP A 363 8.56 -3.88 -13.49
C ASP A 363 8.29 -2.76 -12.48
N ILE A 364 7.46 -3.09 -11.49
CA ILE A 364 7.09 -2.17 -10.39
C ILE A 364 8.29 -1.87 -9.47
N VAL A 365 9.23 -2.79 -9.36
CA VAL A 365 10.42 -2.61 -8.51
C VAL A 365 11.34 -1.56 -9.13
N GLU A 366 11.57 -1.62 -10.44
CA GLU A 366 12.31 -0.58 -11.16
C GLU A 366 11.58 0.77 -11.09
N ALA A 367 10.24 0.78 -11.27
CA ALA A 367 9.45 2.01 -11.18
C ALA A 367 9.55 2.65 -9.79
N CYS A 368 9.52 1.85 -8.72
CA CYS A 368 9.67 2.32 -7.35
C CYS A 368 11.07 2.87 -7.10
N LEU A 369 12.11 2.16 -7.54
CA LEU A 369 13.50 2.60 -7.40
C LEU A 369 13.73 3.96 -8.09
N ARG A 370 13.16 4.20 -9.28
CA ARG A 370 13.23 5.48 -9.98
C ARG A 370 12.56 6.61 -9.19
N CYS A 371 11.43 6.35 -8.54
CA CYS A 371 10.80 7.35 -7.67
C CYS A 371 11.69 7.68 -6.45
N ILE A 372 12.32 6.66 -5.85
CA ILE A 372 13.30 6.88 -4.76
C ILE A 372 14.49 7.72 -5.23
N GLU A 373 15.06 7.42 -6.40
CA GLU A 373 16.15 8.20 -7.00
C GLU A 373 15.74 9.67 -7.20
N MET A 374 14.50 9.93 -7.67
CA MET A 374 14.00 11.29 -7.84
C MET A 374 13.89 12.03 -6.50
N TYR A 375 13.35 11.38 -5.45
CA TYR A 375 13.26 11.97 -4.11
C TYR A 375 14.63 12.14 -3.44
N SER A 376 15.65 11.41 -3.89
CA SER A 376 17.02 11.50 -3.38
C SER A 376 17.88 12.56 -4.09
N CYS A 377 17.34 13.22 -5.13
CA CYS A 377 18.01 14.35 -5.76
C CYS A 377 18.06 15.54 -4.79
N LYS A 378 19.22 16.20 -4.75
CA LYS A 378 19.45 17.34 -3.85
C LYS A 378 18.89 18.67 -4.36
N ASP A 379 18.61 18.79 -5.64
CA ASP A 379 18.08 19.99 -6.29
C ASP A 379 17.35 19.65 -7.60
N ALA A 380 16.58 20.61 -8.09
CA ALA A 380 15.78 20.47 -9.29
C ALA A 380 16.65 20.26 -10.57
N GLU A 381 17.90 20.73 -10.59
CA GLU A 381 18.79 20.54 -11.74
C GLU A 381 19.29 19.09 -11.81
N SER A 382 19.71 18.51 -10.69
CA SER A 382 20.12 17.10 -10.62
C SER A 382 18.94 16.18 -10.97
N LEU A 383 17.73 16.51 -10.53
CA LEU A 383 16.50 15.81 -10.90
C LEU A 383 16.25 15.89 -12.42
N ARG A 384 16.37 17.08 -13.02
CA ARG A 384 16.21 17.27 -14.46
C ARG A 384 17.21 16.43 -15.25
N GLN A 385 18.47 16.39 -14.82
CA GLN A 385 19.52 15.58 -15.45
C GLN A 385 19.24 14.09 -15.32
N LEU A 386 18.75 13.62 -14.16
CA LEU A 386 18.31 12.24 -13.95
C LEU A 386 17.23 11.85 -14.96
N ILE A 387 16.18 12.67 -15.09
CA ILE A 387 15.07 12.40 -16.03
C ILE A 387 15.53 12.44 -17.48
N ALA A 388 16.38 13.42 -17.85
CA ALA A 388 16.91 13.53 -19.22
C ALA A 388 17.81 12.34 -19.61
N ALA A 389 18.39 11.65 -18.65
CA ALA A 389 19.23 10.47 -18.87
C ALA A 389 18.42 9.17 -19.08
N ILE A 390 17.11 9.19 -18.82
CA ILE A 390 16.24 8.02 -19.03
C ILE A 390 16.08 7.81 -20.54
N PRO A 391 16.46 6.66 -21.10
CA PRO A 391 16.31 6.40 -22.52
C PRO A 391 14.83 6.25 -22.88
N ASP A 392 14.47 6.64 -24.11
CA ASP A 392 13.18 6.32 -24.67
C ASP A 392 12.98 4.80 -24.69
N GLY A 393 11.89 4.32 -24.12
CA GLY A 393 11.66 2.88 -24.09
C GLY A 393 10.60 2.44 -23.10
N ASP A 394 11.02 1.59 -22.17
CA ASP A 394 10.12 0.86 -21.29
C ASP A 394 9.60 1.68 -20.11
N THR A 395 10.30 2.75 -19.71
CA THR A 395 9.92 3.58 -18.58
C THR A 395 9.59 5.01 -18.99
N ASN A 396 8.64 5.61 -18.28
CA ASN A 396 8.33 7.04 -18.32
C ASN A 396 8.38 7.57 -16.88
N SER A 397 9.30 8.48 -16.60
CA SER A 397 9.36 9.16 -15.30
C SER A 397 8.92 10.60 -15.45
N SER A 398 8.14 11.06 -14.47
CA SER A 398 7.55 12.39 -14.46
C SER A 398 7.63 12.96 -13.04
N TYR A 399 7.71 14.30 -12.92
CA TYR A 399 7.73 14.98 -11.62
C TYR A 399 7.04 16.33 -11.67
N ILE A 400 6.64 16.82 -10.50
CA ILE A 400 6.07 18.15 -10.28
C ILE A 400 6.85 18.83 -9.17
N LEU A 401 7.36 20.04 -9.43
CA LEU A 401 8.07 20.85 -8.44
C LEU A 401 7.10 21.66 -7.57
N ALA A 402 7.50 21.93 -6.33
CA ALA A 402 6.74 22.74 -5.38
C ALA A 402 6.63 24.23 -5.77
N ALA A 403 7.54 24.72 -6.63
CA ALA A 403 7.52 26.11 -7.08
C ALA A 403 6.62 26.30 -8.31
N ALA A 404 5.78 27.36 -8.30
CA ALA A 404 5.01 27.76 -9.47
C ALA A 404 5.93 28.36 -10.58
N PRO A 405 5.62 28.24 -11.89
CA PRO A 405 4.40 27.62 -12.43
C PRO A 405 4.45 26.09 -12.28
N TYR A 406 3.29 25.48 -12.02
CA TYR A 406 3.19 24.03 -11.88
C TYR A 406 3.38 23.36 -13.25
N ILE A 407 4.51 22.70 -13.42
CA ILE A 407 4.88 22.03 -14.66
C ILE A 407 5.01 20.54 -14.38
N VAL A 408 4.31 19.72 -15.16
CA VAL A 408 4.54 18.29 -15.22
C VAL A 408 5.72 18.03 -16.13
N ASN A 409 6.87 17.80 -15.55
CA ASN A 409 8.07 17.43 -16.31
C ASN A 409 8.04 15.93 -16.57
N THR A 410 8.29 15.50 -17.80
CA THR A 410 8.24 14.09 -18.17
C THR A 410 9.38 13.72 -19.12
N SER A 411 9.93 12.52 -18.98
CA SER A 411 10.91 11.95 -19.89
C SER A 411 10.32 11.52 -21.24
N HIS A 412 8.99 11.46 -21.35
CA HIS A 412 8.33 10.81 -22.48
C HIS A 412 7.05 11.51 -22.92
N SER A 413 6.71 11.47 -24.21
CA SER A 413 5.52 12.09 -24.81
C SER A 413 4.19 11.36 -24.58
N ARG A 414 4.16 10.29 -23.77
CA ARG A 414 2.93 9.54 -23.45
C ARG A 414 2.07 10.20 -22.37
N ALA A 415 2.57 11.26 -21.74
CA ALA A 415 1.81 12.05 -20.78
C ALA A 415 0.85 13.01 -21.52
N SER A 416 -0.35 13.19 -21.01
CA SER A 416 -1.34 14.15 -21.50
C SER A 416 -1.97 14.92 -20.35
N MET A 417 -2.27 16.20 -20.58
CA MET A 417 -3.00 17.01 -19.60
C MET A 417 -4.42 16.51 -19.45
N LEU A 418 -4.86 16.44 -18.20
CA LEU A 418 -6.27 16.38 -17.86
C LEU A 418 -6.79 17.82 -17.71
N SER A 419 -8.09 18.05 -17.96
CA SER A 419 -8.70 19.33 -17.66
C SER A 419 -8.59 19.57 -16.17
N SER A 420 -7.73 20.51 -15.77
CA SER A 420 -7.51 20.90 -14.37
C SER A 420 -8.79 21.43 -13.73
N ALA A 421 -8.85 21.33 -12.39
CA ALA A 421 -9.79 22.11 -11.59
C ALA A 421 -9.61 23.61 -11.90
N GLU A 422 -10.67 24.39 -11.71
CA GLU A 422 -10.87 25.74 -12.26
C GLU A 422 -9.77 26.77 -11.96
N ASP A 423 -8.87 26.53 -10.97
CA ASP A 423 -7.98 27.55 -10.42
C ASP A 423 -6.47 27.28 -10.57
N THR A 424 -6.03 26.07 -10.95
CA THR A 424 -4.60 25.75 -11.09
C THR A 424 -4.29 25.15 -12.46
N GLU A 425 -3.52 25.87 -13.26
CA GLU A 425 -3.13 25.44 -14.60
C GLU A 425 -1.77 24.71 -14.56
N TYR A 426 -1.78 23.44 -14.99
CA TYR A 426 -0.56 22.65 -15.19
C TYR A 426 -0.17 22.63 -16.67
N VAL A 427 1.12 22.60 -16.94
CA VAL A 427 1.68 22.51 -18.30
C VAL A 427 2.59 21.28 -18.34
N ILE A 428 2.57 20.51 -19.44
CA ILE A 428 3.51 19.42 -19.65
C ILE A 428 4.75 19.94 -20.36
N GLU A 429 5.92 19.66 -19.80
CA GLU A 429 7.23 19.88 -20.41
C GLU A 429 7.95 18.54 -20.57
N ILE A 430 8.46 18.28 -21.79
CA ILE A 430 9.30 17.10 -22.03
C ILE A 430 10.76 17.48 -21.72
N VAL A 431 11.33 16.81 -20.75
CA VAL A 431 12.75 16.94 -20.37
C VAL A 431 13.61 16.15 -21.34
N LYS A 432 14.58 16.84 -21.96
CA LYS A 432 15.55 16.27 -22.92
C LYS A 432 16.97 16.53 -22.48
#